data_200c2b005bbcbda902050e349c1f117a
#
_entry.id   200c2b005bbcbda902050e349c1f117a
#
_cell.length_a   1.000
_cell.length_b   1.000
_cell.length_c   1.000
_cell.angle_alpha   90.00
_cell.angle_beta   90.00
_cell.angle_gamma   90.00
#
_symmetry.space_group_name_H-M   'P 1'
#
loop_
_entity.id
_entity.type
_entity.pdbx_description
1 polymer ?
#
loop_
_entity_poly.entity_id
_entity_poly.type
_entity_poly.pdbx_seq_one_letter_code
_entity_poly.pdbx_strand_id
1 'polypeptide(L)'
;MGTPLHGVSASPGIVIGTAQLLRWEVPEVPVRVIADEEVPTELARLHAAIAAAVERLQLCKARAEQNAGRAEAAIFDVQVAVLGDEALTGGIEALIRQNLGAEKAVELVFLEWRERFTRSTNPLMRERAGDLVDIEIRLLSILLGLPGGDPVAAGPDGDTILITHDLTPSLTVQLDRSSIRGIATDAGTRTSHVAILARSLGIPAVVGLIDATSRVQTGDRVILDATNGELVLRPTAETVARFADRARHEAAVRSELAAMTTAEAVTTDGVRITLRANVDLPDEVERLATTGAEGVGLMRTEFLVVGRTAMPSEDEQVAAYRAVVEAFPGHPVVIRTYDVGGDKLPVGGFPHEPNPFLGWRAIRMCLDEPELFSVQLRALLRAAVHGDVRIMLPLVVGVDEVRQTRSLLREAAAELTRCGVAHRADVPLGIMVETPAAALTAARFADEVDFFSIGTNDLVQYTLAVDRGNAALVTRFTPLHPAVLRLIDGTVRDAAAVSRDCSVCGEMASQPLMAYALLGLGVRTLSVSAAAIPVVKRLIRGVRLGAAGAAARAALQAATAQEAERLLRDALADELGAGVTDGLLGLS
;
A
#
# COMPACT_ATOMS: atom_id res chain seq x y z
N MET A 1 27.50 -7.12 -23.50
CA MET A 1 26.54 -6.61 -22.50
C MET A 1 25.49 -7.68 -22.30
N GLY A 2 25.33 -8.22 -21.09
CA GLY A 2 24.20 -9.09 -20.81
C GLY A 2 22.91 -8.32 -21.00
N THR A 3 21.97 -8.86 -21.78
CA THR A 3 20.66 -8.22 -21.98
C THR A 3 19.92 -8.23 -20.64
N PRO A 4 19.49 -7.08 -20.09
CA PRO A 4 18.72 -7.06 -18.87
C PRO A 4 17.36 -7.74 -19.07
N LEU A 5 16.90 -8.46 -18.08
CA LEU A 5 15.52 -8.91 -17.98
C LEU A 5 14.70 -7.80 -17.32
N HIS A 6 13.50 -7.58 -17.84
CA HIS A 6 12.61 -6.53 -17.34
C HIS A 6 11.41 -7.16 -16.66
N GLY A 7 11.11 -6.67 -15.49
CA GLY A 7 9.95 -7.02 -14.68
C GLY A 7 9.33 -5.78 -14.06
N VAL A 8 8.65 -5.96 -12.97
CA VAL A 8 7.97 -4.90 -12.21
C VAL A 8 8.69 -4.69 -10.89
N SER A 9 9.04 -3.45 -10.57
CA SER A 9 9.56 -3.07 -9.26
C SER A 9 8.53 -3.38 -8.18
N ALA A 10 8.90 -4.25 -7.25
CA ALA A 10 8.07 -4.63 -6.11
C ALA A 10 8.53 -3.95 -4.81
N SER A 11 9.84 -3.83 -4.61
CA SER A 11 10.45 -3.10 -3.49
C SER A 11 11.77 -2.50 -3.99
N PRO A 12 11.97 -1.18 -3.92
CA PRO A 12 13.08 -0.51 -4.57
C PRO A 12 14.45 -0.78 -3.92
N GLY A 13 15.49 -0.64 -4.71
CA GLY A 13 16.89 -0.74 -4.29
C GLY A 13 17.75 -1.46 -5.32
N ILE A 14 19.07 -1.30 -5.22
CA ILE A 14 20.04 -1.96 -6.10
C ILE A 14 20.86 -2.94 -5.27
N VAL A 15 20.91 -4.19 -5.74
CA VAL A 15 21.74 -5.24 -5.13
C VAL A 15 22.64 -5.87 -6.18
N ILE A 16 23.91 -6.01 -5.84
CA ILE A 16 24.90 -6.74 -6.63
C ILE A 16 25.29 -7.97 -5.83
N GLY A 17 24.99 -9.15 -6.36
CA GLY A 17 25.17 -10.37 -5.60
C GLY A 17 25.30 -11.62 -6.45
N THR A 18 25.21 -12.75 -5.78
CA THR A 18 25.24 -14.08 -6.38
C THR A 18 23.84 -14.64 -6.44
N ALA A 19 23.44 -15.15 -7.58
CA ALA A 19 22.12 -15.77 -7.78
C ALA A 19 22.03 -17.10 -7.03
N GLN A 20 20.98 -17.26 -6.27
CA GLN A 20 20.55 -18.54 -5.70
C GLN A 20 19.23 -18.92 -6.37
N LEU A 21 19.28 -19.90 -7.26
CA LEU A 21 18.09 -20.39 -7.93
C LEU A 21 17.34 -21.34 -7.01
N LEU A 22 16.11 -20.99 -6.70
CA LEU A 22 15.17 -21.83 -5.98
C LEU A 22 14.16 -22.42 -6.95
N ARG A 23 14.25 -23.69 -7.22
CA ARG A 23 13.26 -24.43 -8.00
C ARG A 23 12.24 -25.06 -7.05
N TRP A 24 11.09 -24.41 -6.97
CA TRP A 24 9.94 -24.88 -6.20
C TRP A 24 8.76 -25.01 -7.14
N GLU A 25 8.81 -26.07 -7.95
CA GLU A 25 7.84 -26.37 -8.99
C GLU A 25 7.39 -27.83 -8.82
N VAL A 26 6.16 -28.12 -9.25
CA VAL A 26 5.66 -29.49 -9.25
C VAL A 26 6.57 -30.32 -10.15
N PRO A 27 7.24 -31.37 -9.62
CA PRO A 27 8.16 -32.18 -10.42
C PRO A 27 7.42 -32.95 -11.49
N GLU A 28 8.07 -33.23 -12.62
CA GLU A 28 7.53 -34.10 -13.63
C GLU A 28 7.30 -35.51 -13.04
N VAL A 29 6.08 -36.00 -13.20
CA VAL A 29 5.64 -37.27 -12.63
C VAL A 29 5.57 -38.33 -13.72
N PRO A 30 6.33 -39.43 -13.59
CA PRO A 30 6.24 -40.55 -14.54
C PRO A 30 4.89 -41.27 -14.40
N VAL A 31 4.30 -41.63 -15.51
CA VAL A 31 3.11 -42.50 -15.52
C VAL A 31 3.57 -43.94 -15.31
N ARG A 32 3.27 -44.50 -14.14
CA ARG A 32 3.58 -45.88 -13.80
C ARG A 32 2.30 -46.65 -13.50
N VAL A 33 2.08 -47.74 -14.23
CA VAL A 33 1.01 -48.69 -13.95
C VAL A 33 1.61 -49.81 -13.10
N ILE A 34 0.99 -50.14 -11.99
CA ILE A 34 1.44 -51.18 -11.03
C ILE A 34 0.59 -52.43 -11.14
N ALA A 35 1.15 -53.60 -10.78
CA ALA A 35 0.41 -54.83 -10.70
C ALA A 35 -0.47 -54.89 -9.44
N ASP A 36 -1.53 -55.70 -9.44
CA ASP A 36 -2.43 -55.84 -8.28
C ASP A 36 -1.70 -56.25 -7.01
N GLU A 37 -0.64 -57.05 -7.13
CA GLU A 37 0.21 -57.52 -6.04
C GLU A 37 1.06 -56.39 -5.42
N GLU A 38 1.34 -55.33 -6.17
CA GLU A 38 2.13 -54.16 -5.74
C GLU A 38 1.29 -53.11 -4.99
N VAL A 39 -0.04 -53.13 -5.16
CA VAL A 39 -0.97 -52.14 -4.57
C VAL A 39 -0.75 -51.98 -3.06
N PRO A 40 -0.65 -53.03 -2.21
CA PRO A 40 -0.44 -52.87 -0.80
C PRO A 40 0.90 -52.17 -0.46
N THR A 41 1.94 -52.46 -1.22
CA THR A 41 3.27 -51.85 -1.06
C THR A 41 3.26 -50.38 -1.43
N GLU A 42 2.55 -50.03 -2.51
CA GLU A 42 2.42 -48.67 -2.99
C GLU A 42 1.59 -47.78 -2.03
N LEU A 43 0.52 -48.34 -1.43
CA LEU A 43 -0.25 -47.70 -0.38
C LEU A 43 0.62 -47.45 0.86
N ALA A 44 1.43 -48.42 1.28
CA ALA A 44 2.35 -48.24 2.41
C ALA A 44 3.39 -47.16 2.12
N ARG A 45 3.87 -47.06 0.87
CA ARG A 45 4.79 -46.04 0.40
C ARG A 45 4.15 -44.64 0.45
N LEU A 46 2.89 -44.49 0.03
CA LEU A 46 2.12 -43.26 0.15
C LEU A 46 2.00 -42.80 1.60
N HIS A 47 1.54 -43.72 2.47
CA HIS A 47 1.38 -43.40 3.89
C HIS A 47 2.70 -43.00 4.56
N ALA A 48 3.81 -43.66 4.22
CA ALA A 48 5.14 -43.26 4.71
C ALA A 48 5.54 -41.86 4.20
N ALA A 49 5.21 -41.54 2.94
CA ALA A 49 5.50 -40.23 2.36
C ALA A 49 4.66 -39.13 3.02
N ILE A 50 3.38 -39.37 3.31
CA ILE A 50 2.51 -38.43 4.04
C ILE A 50 3.04 -38.20 5.45
N ALA A 51 3.41 -39.24 6.18
CA ALA A 51 3.98 -39.10 7.52
C ALA A 51 5.27 -38.27 7.52
N ALA A 52 6.17 -38.53 6.57
CA ALA A 52 7.39 -37.75 6.40
C ALA A 52 7.13 -36.28 6.01
N ALA A 53 6.11 -36.02 5.19
CA ALA A 53 5.70 -34.66 4.83
C ALA A 53 5.16 -33.91 6.05
N VAL A 54 4.34 -34.53 6.86
CA VAL A 54 3.82 -33.96 8.12
C VAL A 54 4.98 -33.61 9.09
N GLU A 55 5.93 -34.54 9.28
CA GLU A 55 7.09 -34.28 10.13
C GLU A 55 7.91 -33.07 9.65
N ARG A 56 8.17 -32.97 8.35
CA ARG A 56 8.85 -31.82 7.75
C ARG A 56 8.08 -30.52 7.95
N LEU A 57 6.75 -30.52 7.77
CA LEU A 57 5.92 -29.33 8.01
C LEU A 57 5.94 -28.88 9.46
N GLN A 58 5.97 -29.81 10.42
CA GLN A 58 6.12 -29.47 11.84
C GLN A 58 7.48 -28.84 12.16
N LEU A 59 8.55 -29.32 11.54
CA LEU A 59 9.88 -28.68 11.65
C LEU A 59 9.88 -27.26 11.04
N CYS A 60 9.26 -27.09 9.88
CA CYS A 60 9.11 -25.78 9.25
C CYS A 60 8.29 -24.83 10.16
N LYS A 61 7.19 -25.31 10.76
CA LYS A 61 6.40 -24.54 11.72
C LYS A 61 7.23 -24.05 12.89
N ALA A 62 8.00 -24.93 13.52
CA ALA A 62 8.83 -24.57 14.67
C ALA A 62 9.88 -23.49 14.33
N ARG A 63 10.48 -23.55 13.15
CA ARG A 63 11.39 -22.49 12.64
C ARG A 63 10.65 -21.19 12.35
N ALA A 64 9.46 -21.28 11.74
CA ALA A 64 8.63 -20.12 11.43
C ALA A 64 8.19 -19.40 12.71
N GLU A 65 7.81 -20.14 13.77
CA GLU A 65 7.47 -19.54 15.07
C GLU A 65 8.62 -18.74 15.68
N GLN A 66 9.86 -19.22 15.50
CA GLN A 66 11.06 -18.52 15.98
C GLN A 66 11.39 -17.26 15.15
N ASN A 67 11.18 -17.29 13.83
CA ASN A 67 11.65 -16.26 12.92
C ASN A 67 10.60 -15.17 12.64
N ALA A 68 9.31 -15.52 12.64
CA ALA A 68 8.23 -14.64 12.22
C ALA A 68 7.06 -14.55 13.22
N GLY A 69 6.96 -15.50 14.15
CA GLY A 69 5.89 -15.51 15.15
C GLY A 69 4.82 -16.57 14.92
N ARG A 70 3.91 -16.72 15.92
CA ARG A 70 2.90 -17.78 15.91
C ARG A 70 1.80 -17.58 14.87
N ALA A 71 1.46 -16.35 14.56
CA ALA A 71 0.39 -16.04 13.60
C ALA A 71 0.79 -16.48 12.18
N GLU A 72 2.01 -16.18 11.77
CA GLU A 72 2.58 -16.54 10.47
C GLU A 72 2.83 -18.05 10.36
N ALA A 73 3.23 -18.69 11.47
CA ALA A 73 3.45 -20.14 11.49
C ALA A 73 2.16 -20.97 11.42
N ALA A 74 0.99 -20.39 11.64
CA ALA A 74 -0.30 -21.10 11.57
C ALA A 74 -0.64 -21.66 10.18
N ILE A 75 0.03 -21.16 9.12
CA ILE A 75 -0.14 -21.70 7.76
C ILE A 75 0.24 -23.17 7.67
N PHE A 76 1.24 -23.60 8.43
CA PHE A 76 1.68 -25.00 8.45
C PHE A 76 0.65 -25.93 9.11
N ASP A 77 -0.13 -25.45 10.09
CA ASP A 77 -1.22 -26.23 10.68
C ASP A 77 -2.30 -26.56 9.64
N VAL A 78 -2.57 -25.62 8.75
CA VAL A 78 -3.51 -25.84 7.65
C VAL A 78 -2.97 -26.87 6.67
N GLN A 79 -1.69 -26.78 6.31
CA GLN A 79 -1.06 -27.75 5.41
C GLN A 79 -1.04 -29.16 5.99
N VAL A 80 -0.78 -29.30 7.30
CA VAL A 80 -0.89 -30.57 8.03
C VAL A 80 -2.32 -31.09 8.03
N ALA A 81 -3.31 -30.22 8.26
CA ALA A 81 -4.72 -30.61 8.25
C ALA A 81 -5.18 -31.11 6.86
N VAL A 82 -4.70 -30.48 5.78
CA VAL A 82 -4.99 -30.92 4.41
C VAL A 82 -4.40 -32.31 4.13
N LEU A 83 -3.18 -32.58 4.55
CA LEU A 83 -2.59 -33.93 4.43
C LEU A 83 -3.30 -35.00 5.26
N GLY A 84 -4.00 -34.60 6.31
CA GLY A 84 -4.83 -35.47 7.15
C GLY A 84 -6.28 -35.63 6.67
N ASP A 85 -6.67 -34.93 5.60
CA ASP A 85 -8.04 -34.99 5.08
C ASP A 85 -8.32 -36.33 4.40
N GLU A 86 -9.37 -37.03 4.91
CA GLU A 86 -9.76 -38.35 4.40
C GLU A 86 -10.26 -38.31 2.95
N ALA A 87 -10.80 -37.18 2.47
CA ALA A 87 -11.25 -37.07 1.09
C ALA A 87 -10.05 -36.93 0.12
N LEU A 88 -9.00 -36.20 0.54
CA LEU A 88 -7.77 -36.09 -0.23
C LEU A 88 -7.03 -37.45 -0.29
N THR A 89 -6.73 -38.01 0.88
CA THR A 89 -5.95 -39.25 0.98
C THR A 89 -6.70 -40.42 0.40
N GLY A 90 -8.01 -40.54 0.67
CA GLY A 90 -8.87 -41.57 0.08
C GLY A 90 -9.00 -41.48 -1.45
N GLY A 91 -9.00 -40.26 -2.00
CA GLY A 91 -8.96 -40.05 -3.45
C GLY A 91 -7.67 -40.60 -4.08
N ILE A 92 -6.51 -40.31 -3.45
CA ILE A 92 -5.21 -40.82 -3.90
C ILE A 92 -5.17 -42.36 -3.81
N GLU A 93 -5.59 -42.93 -2.68
CA GLU A 93 -5.65 -44.36 -2.46
C GLU A 93 -6.57 -45.09 -3.49
N ALA A 94 -7.70 -44.45 -3.82
CA ALA A 94 -8.64 -45.01 -4.81
C ALA A 94 -7.97 -45.16 -6.20
N LEU A 95 -7.15 -44.21 -6.63
CA LEU A 95 -6.39 -44.29 -7.87
C LEU A 95 -5.28 -45.34 -7.81
N ILE A 96 -4.60 -45.46 -6.65
CA ILE A 96 -3.59 -46.53 -6.47
C ILE A 96 -4.26 -47.93 -6.55
N ARG A 97 -5.45 -48.09 -5.96
CA ARG A 97 -6.23 -49.33 -6.08
C ARG A 97 -6.73 -49.63 -7.52
N GLN A 98 -6.68 -48.62 -8.41
CA GLN A 98 -6.88 -48.76 -9.84
C GLN A 98 -5.57 -48.97 -10.61
N ASN A 99 -4.54 -49.44 -9.93
CA ASN A 99 -3.23 -49.77 -10.50
C ASN A 99 -2.41 -48.58 -10.99
N LEU A 100 -2.63 -47.39 -10.47
CA LEU A 100 -1.83 -46.22 -10.77
C LEU A 100 -0.73 -46.03 -9.71
N GLY A 101 0.48 -45.69 -10.12
CA GLY A 101 1.57 -45.37 -9.18
C GLY A 101 1.26 -44.14 -8.31
N ALA A 102 1.77 -44.15 -7.09
CA ALA A 102 1.44 -43.12 -6.07
C ALA A 102 1.73 -41.69 -6.53
N GLU A 103 2.83 -41.46 -7.26
CA GLU A 103 3.19 -40.16 -7.76
C GLU A 103 2.11 -39.58 -8.68
N LYS A 104 1.66 -40.41 -9.65
CA LYS A 104 0.64 -39.95 -10.61
C LYS A 104 -0.74 -39.84 -9.97
N ALA A 105 -1.06 -40.68 -8.99
CA ALA A 105 -2.27 -40.57 -8.20
C ALA A 105 -2.32 -39.24 -7.40
N VAL A 106 -1.20 -38.88 -6.78
CA VAL A 106 -1.05 -37.57 -6.07
C VAL A 106 -1.26 -36.42 -7.04
N GLU A 107 -0.53 -36.36 -8.14
CA GLU A 107 -0.63 -35.30 -9.14
C GLU A 107 -2.08 -35.08 -9.60
N LEU A 108 -2.80 -36.14 -9.94
CA LEU A 108 -4.17 -36.06 -10.47
C LEU A 108 -5.15 -35.53 -9.41
N VAL A 109 -5.07 -36.02 -8.17
CA VAL A 109 -5.97 -35.58 -7.09
C VAL A 109 -5.68 -34.14 -6.71
N PHE A 110 -4.40 -33.73 -6.62
CA PHE A 110 -4.05 -32.34 -6.34
C PHE A 110 -4.46 -31.40 -7.48
N LEU A 111 -4.37 -31.82 -8.74
CA LEU A 111 -4.86 -31.04 -9.88
C LEU A 111 -6.37 -30.78 -9.76
N GLU A 112 -7.16 -31.82 -9.44
CA GLU A 112 -8.61 -31.70 -9.24
C GLU A 112 -8.93 -30.76 -8.08
N TRP A 113 -8.24 -30.89 -6.96
CA TRP A 113 -8.45 -30.03 -5.79
C TRP A 113 -8.08 -28.57 -6.08
N ARG A 114 -6.95 -28.31 -6.76
CA ARG A 114 -6.57 -26.97 -7.17
C ARG A 114 -7.63 -26.32 -8.07
N GLU A 115 -8.18 -27.06 -9.03
CA GLU A 115 -9.27 -26.55 -9.87
C GLU A 115 -10.52 -26.21 -9.05
N ARG A 116 -10.91 -27.06 -8.10
CA ARG A 116 -12.04 -26.81 -7.22
C ARG A 116 -11.84 -25.55 -6.37
N PHE A 117 -10.65 -25.38 -5.79
CA PHE A 117 -10.32 -24.22 -4.98
C PHE A 117 -10.29 -22.93 -5.81
N THR A 118 -9.70 -22.96 -6.98
CA THR A 118 -9.62 -21.80 -7.89
C THR A 118 -11.00 -21.35 -8.38
N ARG A 119 -11.91 -22.30 -8.62
CA ARG A 119 -13.30 -22.02 -9.06
C ARG A 119 -14.26 -21.71 -7.92
N SER A 120 -13.82 -21.77 -6.67
CA SER A 120 -14.67 -21.51 -5.52
C SER A 120 -15.14 -20.05 -5.48
N THR A 121 -16.39 -19.82 -5.13
CA THR A 121 -16.94 -18.49 -4.85
C THR A 121 -16.43 -17.90 -3.52
N ASN A 122 -15.89 -18.74 -2.63
CA ASN A 122 -15.32 -18.33 -1.37
C ASN A 122 -13.88 -17.80 -1.57
N PRO A 123 -13.60 -16.51 -1.27
CA PRO A 123 -12.27 -15.91 -1.43
C PRO A 123 -11.17 -16.65 -0.65
N LEU A 124 -11.45 -17.08 0.58
CA LEU A 124 -10.53 -17.84 1.43
C LEU A 124 -10.09 -19.16 0.79
N MET A 125 -10.99 -19.84 0.08
CA MET A 125 -10.61 -21.06 -0.63
C MET A 125 -9.71 -20.77 -1.83
N ARG A 126 -9.94 -19.69 -2.57
CA ARG A 126 -9.08 -19.31 -3.69
C ARG A 126 -7.67 -18.97 -3.26
N GLU A 127 -7.52 -18.25 -2.15
CA GLU A 127 -6.20 -17.91 -1.57
C GLU A 127 -5.42 -19.16 -1.18
N ARG A 128 -6.09 -20.21 -0.73
CA ARG A 128 -5.47 -21.47 -0.32
C ARG A 128 -5.07 -22.42 -1.47
N ALA A 129 -5.37 -22.06 -2.71
CA ALA A 129 -4.91 -22.85 -3.86
C ALA A 129 -3.37 -22.95 -3.93
N GLY A 130 -2.66 -21.90 -3.48
CA GLY A 130 -1.20 -21.89 -3.37
C GLY A 130 -0.66 -22.89 -2.33
N ASP A 131 -1.36 -23.07 -1.22
CA ASP A 131 -0.97 -24.03 -0.17
C ASP A 131 -1.01 -25.47 -0.68
N LEU A 132 -1.98 -25.78 -1.56
CA LEU A 132 -2.07 -27.10 -2.18
C LEU A 132 -0.86 -27.41 -3.07
N VAL A 133 -0.34 -26.42 -3.79
CA VAL A 133 0.88 -26.59 -4.61
C VAL A 133 2.08 -26.91 -3.73
N ASP A 134 2.24 -26.23 -2.60
CA ASP A 134 3.33 -26.50 -1.66
C ASP A 134 3.30 -27.93 -1.11
N ILE A 135 2.10 -28.40 -0.74
CA ILE A 135 1.90 -29.75 -0.20
C ILE A 135 2.20 -30.79 -1.29
N GLU A 136 1.70 -30.56 -2.51
CA GLU A 136 1.94 -31.42 -3.67
C GLU A 136 3.42 -31.59 -3.97
N ILE A 137 4.16 -30.47 -4.04
CA ILE A 137 5.61 -30.49 -4.30
C ILE A 137 6.35 -31.28 -3.22
N ARG A 138 6.01 -31.07 -1.94
CA ARG A 138 6.64 -31.80 -0.81
C ARG A 138 6.38 -33.29 -0.90
N LEU A 139 5.13 -33.67 -1.13
CA LEU A 139 4.74 -35.08 -1.17
C LEU A 139 5.37 -35.79 -2.38
N LEU A 140 5.31 -35.17 -3.55
CA LEU A 140 5.93 -35.70 -4.78
C LEU A 140 7.45 -35.79 -4.66
N SER A 141 8.11 -34.78 -4.05
CA SER A 141 9.56 -34.82 -3.84
C SER A 141 9.98 -36.00 -2.94
N ILE A 142 9.19 -36.32 -1.93
CA ILE A 142 9.44 -37.47 -1.05
C ILE A 142 9.22 -38.78 -1.83
N LEU A 143 8.13 -38.90 -2.57
CA LEU A 143 7.80 -40.10 -3.36
C LEU A 143 8.85 -40.38 -4.44
N LEU A 144 9.34 -39.32 -5.09
CA LEU A 144 10.35 -39.43 -6.14
C LEU A 144 11.79 -39.58 -5.62
N GLY A 145 11.98 -39.51 -4.31
CA GLY A 145 13.32 -39.54 -3.69
C GLY A 145 14.20 -38.36 -4.10
N LEU A 146 13.58 -37.25 -4.49
CA LEU A 146 14.32 -36.05 -4.82
C LEU A 146 15.00 -35.48 -3.57
N PRO A 147 16.19 -34.89 -3.67
CA PRO A 147 16.85 -34.29 -2.53
C PRO A 147 15.93 -33.22 -1.96
N GLY A 148 15.18 -33.60 -0.92
CA GLY A 148 14.30 -32.71 -0.18
C GLY A 148 15.13 -31.85 0.76
N GLY A 149 15.93 -30.97 0.21
CA GLY A 149 16.54 -29.89 0.99
C GLY A 149 15.47 -28.88 1.33
N ASP A 150 15.50 -28.34 2.57
CA ASP A 150 14.83 -27.07 2.83
C ASP A 150 15.24 -26.11 1.70
N PRO A 151 14.28 -25.53 0.98
CA PRO A 151 14.59 -24.76 -0.23
C PRO A 151 15.47 -23.52 0.05
N VAL A 152 15.73 -23.21 1.30
CA VAL A 152 16.40 -22.00 1.74
C VAL A 152 17.65 -22.31 2.58
N ALA A 153 18.54 -23.12 2.05
CA ALA A 153 19.91 -23.12 2.54
C ALA A 153 20.61 -21.87 2.00
N ALA A 154 20.88 -20.90 2.88
CA ALA A 154 21.64 -19.71 2.54
C ALA A 154 22.98 -20.07 1.88
N GLY A 155 23.32 -19.37 0.80
CA GLY A 155 24.70 -19.38 0.31
C GLY A 155 25.65 -18.80 1.36
N PRO A 156 26.92 -19.19 1.38
CA PRO A 156 27.87 -18.87 2.47
C PRO A 156 28.24 -17.39 2.62
N ASP A 157 27.89 -16.51 1.68
CA ASP A 157 28.53 -15.19 1.57
C ASP A 157 27.61 -13.96 1.80
N GLY A 158 26.39 -14.10 2.30
CA GLY A 158 25.58 -12.93 2.72
C GLY A 158 25.11 -11.96 1.62
N ASP A 159 25.50 -12.12 0.37
CA ASP A 159 25.11 -11.29 -0.79
C ASP A 159 24.23 -12.07 -1.79
N THR A 160 23.30 -12.86 -1.26
CA THR A 160 22.45 -13.74 -2.08
C THR A 160 21.25 -13.00 -2.66
N ILE A 161 21.05 -13.14 -3.97
CA ILE A 161 19.83 -12.76 -4.68
C ILE A 161 19.04 -14.02 -4.98
N LEU A 162 17.88 -14.16 -4.33
CA LEU A 162 17.00 -15.30 -4.52
C LEU A 162 16.24 -15.16 -5.84
N ILE A 163 16.34 -16.18 -6.70
CA ILE A 163 15.63 -16.23 -7.97
C ILE A 163 14.74 -17.45 -7.98
N THR A 164 13.44 -17.25 -8.19
CA THR A 164 12.44 -18.32 -8.20
C THR A 164 11.32 -18.02 -9.19
N HIS A 165 10.55 -19.04 -9.58
CA HIS A 165 9.37 -18.81 -10.41
C HIS A 165 8.30 -18.01 -9.65
N ASP A 166 7.97 -18.44 -8.43
CA ASP A 166 7.09 -17.73 -7.50
C ASP A 166 7.53 -18.02 -6.07
N LEU A 167 7.09 -17.21 -5.12
CA LEU A 167 7.41 -17.38 -3.72
C LEU A 167 6.12 -17.53 -2.91
N THR A 168 5.86 -18.75 -2.48
CA THR A 168 4.67 -19.06 -1.68
C THR A 168 4.79 -18.51 -0.25
N PRO A 169 3.67 -18.29 0.45
CA PRO A 169 3.69 -17.82 1.83
C PRO A 169 4.52 -18.74 2.76
N SER A 170 4.43 -20.05 2.57
CA SER A 170 5.17 -21.02 3.39
C SER A 170 6.68 -20.99 3.17
N LEU A 171 7.14 -20.73 1.94
CA LEU A 171 8.55 -20.51 1.64
C LEU A 171 9.06 -19.20 2.23
N THR A 172 8.22 -18.17 2.13
CA THR A 172 8.49 -16.84 2.63
C THR A 172 8.85 -16.80 4.12
N VAL A 173 8.10 -17.53 4.94
CA VAL A 173 8.31 -17.61 6.40
C VAL A 173 9.59 -18.38 6.75
N GLN A 174 10.09 -19.22 5.83
CA GLN A 174 11.31 -19.99 5.99
C GLN A 174 12.58 -19.26 5.53
N LEU A 175 12.45 -18.09 4.85
CA LEU A 175 13.59 -17.32 4.35
C LEU A 175 14.49 -16.83 5.50
N ASP A 176 15.77 -17.13 5.41
CA ASP A 176 16.76 -16.50 6.28
C ASP A 176 17.02 -15.05 5.79
N ARG A 177 16.43 -14.12 6.52
CA ARG A 177 16.49 -12.68 6.22
C ARG A 177 17.89 -12.10 6.31
N SER A 178 18.80 -12.76 7.03
CA SER A 178 20.17 -12.28 7.20
C SER A 178 21.04 -12.53 5.97
N SER A 179 20.68 -13.52 5.15
CA SER A 179 21.47 -13.95 3.99
C SER A 179 20.90 -13.50 2.64
N ILE A 180 19.60 -13.10 2.57
CA ILE A 180 18.95 -12.68 1.32
C ILE A 180 18.97 -11.15 1.21
N ARG A 181 19.64 -10.66 0.18
CA ARG A 181 19.76 -9.24 -0.14
C ARG A 181 18.80 -8.76 -1.21
N GLY A 182 18.25 -9.67 -2.03
CA GLY A 182 17.32 -9.32 -3.08
C GLY A 182 16.47 -10.52 -3.50
N ILE A 183 15.30 -10.25 -4.08
CA ILE A 183 14.35 -11.25 -4.57
C ILE A 183 13.99 -10.94 -6.02
N ALA A 184 14.02 -11.96 -6.87
CA ALA A 184 13.61 -11.87 -8.27
C ALA A 184 12.68 -13.04 -8.60
N THR A 185 11.48 -12.76 -9.16
CA THR A 185 10.52 -13.81 -9.52
C THR A 185 10.05 -13.70 -10.96
N ASP A 186 9.81 -14.86 -11.60
CA ASP A 186 9.25 -14.92 -12.95
C ASP A 186 7.78 -14.53 -12.96
N ALA A 187 7.02 -14.98 -11.99
CA ALA A 187 5.62 -14.62 -11.78
C ALA A 187 5.46 -13.41 -10.84
N GLY A 188 4.24 -12.90 -10.75
CA GLY A 188 3.87 -11.89 -9.78
C GLY A 188 3.58 -10.51 -10.37
N THR A 189 2.89 -9.69 -9.55
CA THR A 189 2.53 -8.30 -9.83
C THR A 189 2.90 -7.43 -8.64
N ARG A 190 2.73 -6.11 -8.74
CA ARG A 190 2.95 -5.19 -7.61
C ARG A 190 2.12 -5.49 -6.36
N THR A 191 1.01 -6.20 -6.51
CA THR A 191 0.10 -6.60 -5.44
C THR A 191 0.24 -8.07 -5.04
N SER A 192 1.19 -8.81 -5.62
CA SER A 192 1.46 -10.20 -5.25
C SER A 192 1.98 -10.30 -3.81
N HIS A 193 1.82 -11.47 -3.21
CA HIS A 193 2.27 -11.75 -1.85
C HIS A 193 3.77 -11.47 -1.65
N VAL A 194 4.58 -11.87 -2.64
CA VAL A 194 6.03 -11.58 -2.68
C VAL A 194 6.32 -10.09 -2.63
N ALA A 195 5.57 -9.29 -3.40
CA ALA A 195 5.76 -7.84 -3.47
C ALA A 195 5.41 -7.16 -2.13
N ILE A 196 4.32 -7.58 -1.49
CA ILE A 196 3.90 -7.07 -0.18
C ILE A 196 4.97 -7.40 0.87
N LEU A 197 5.42 -8.65 0.89
CA LEU A 197 6.44 -9.10 1.81
C LEU A 197 7.77 -8.37 1.63
N ALA A 198 8.28 -8.31 0.39
CA ALA A 198 9.55 -7.66 0.11
C ALA A 198 9.54 -6.20 0.59
N ARG A 199 8.42 -5.48 0.40
CA ARG A 199 8.23 -4.12 0.93
C ARG A 199 8.23 -4.09 2.45
N SER A 200 7.52 -5.00 3.11
CA SER A 200 7.46 -5.03 4.58
C SER A 200 8.82 -5.32 5.22
N LEU A 201 9.65 -6.12 4.54
CA LEU A 201 11.00 -6.48 4.99
C LEU A 201 12.09 -5.49 4.53
N GLY A 202 11.76 -4.55 3.63
CA GLY A 202 12.74 -3.65 3.03
C GLY A 202 13.77 -4.36 2.13
N ILE A 203 13.43 -5.54 1.57
CA ILE A 203 14.30 -6.30 0.67
C ILE A 203 14.01 -5.86 -0.76
N PRO A 204 15.01 -5.41 -1.55
CA PRO A 204 14.85 -5.10 -2.96
C PRO A 204 14.27 -6.28 -3.74
N ALA A 205 13.20 -6.04 -4.53
CA ALA A 205 12.52 -7.12 -5.25
C ALA A 205 11.99 -6.68 -6.62
N VAL A 206 12.15 -7.58 -7.60
CA VAL A 206 11.58 -7.50 -8.95
C VAL A 206 10.72 -8.72 -9.20
N VAL A 207 9.49 -8.51 -9.65
CA VAL A 207 8.54 -9.58 -9.99
C VAL A 207 8.14 -9.53 -11.45
N GLY A 208 7.63 -10.63 -12.00
CA GLY A 208 7.15 -10.66 -13.39
C GLY A 208 8.27 -10.67 -14.43
N LEU A 209 9.42 -11.26 -14.13
CA LEU A 209 10.57 -11.38 -15.07
C LEU A 209 10.36 -12.41 -16.18
N ILE A 210 9.33 -13.26 -16.07
CA ILE A 210 8.86 -14.24 -17.03
C ILE A 210 9.77 -15.47 -17.14
N ASP A 211 11.08 -15.32 -17.36
CA ASP A 211 11.99 -16.41 -17.72
C ASP A 211 13.37 -16.36 -17.02
N ALA A 212 13.48 -15.62 -15.93
CA ALA A 212 14.74 -15.49 -15.17
C ALA A 212 15.24 -16.85 -14.66
N THR A 213 14.34 -17.72 -14.16
CA THR A 213 14.70 -19.05 -13.65
C THR A 213 15.30 -19.95 -14.72
N SER A 214 14.94 -19.76 -15.99
CA SER A 214 15.49 -20.52 -17.11
C SER A 214 16.85 -20.04 -17.60
N ARG A 215 17.19 -18.75 -17.33
CA ARG A 215 18.40 -18.09 -17.85
C ARG A 215 19.53 -18.00 -16.83
N VAL A 216 19.24 -18.20 -15.55
CA VAL A 216 20.16 -18.06 -14.43
C VAL A 216 20.55 -19.41 -13.89
N GLN A 217 21.81 -19.55 -13.46
CA GLN A 217 22.29 -20.68 -12.69
C GLN A 217 22.70 -20.21 -11.28
N THR A 218 22.53 -21.10 -10.30
CA THR A 218 23.06 -20.83 -8.95
C THR A 218 24.56 -20.59 -9.04
N GLY A 219 25.01 -19.48 -8.43
CA GLY A 219 26.40 -19.04 -8.51
C GLY A 219 26.66 -17.95 -9.56
N ASP A 220 25.74 -17.70 -10.49
CA ASP A 220 25.88 -16.59 -11.45
C ASP A 220 25.95 -15.24 -10.71
N ARG A 221 26.86 -14.38 -11.15
CA ARG A 221 26.87 -13.00 -10.67
C ARG A 221 25.78 -12.22 -11.37
N VAL A 222 24.94 -11.51 -10.60
CA VAL A 222 23.80 -10.75 -11.11
C VAL A 222 23.70 -9.38 -10.42
N ILE A 223 23.01 -8.45 -11.10
CA ILE A 223 22.62 -7.17 -10.52
C ILE A 223 21.09 -7.11 -10.55
N LEU A 224 20.48 -6.89 -9.40
CA LEU A 224 19.06 -6.62 -9.24
C LEU A 224 18.87 -5.10 -9.09
N ASP A 225 18.44 -4.42 -10.14
CA ASP A 225 18.00 -3.02 -10.08
C ASP A 225 16.48 -3.01 -9.84
N ALA A 226 16.11 -3.19 -8.59
CA ALA A 226 14.71 -3.24 -8.22
C ALA A 226 14.04 -1.86 -8.25
N THR A 227 14.79 -0.77 -8.33
CA THR A 227 14.26 0.57 -8.55
C THR A 227 13.65 0.69 -9.95
N ASN A 228 14.37 0.16 -10.97
CA ASN A 228 13.92 0.20 -12.37
C ASN A 228 13.23 -1.11 -12.83
N GLY A 229 13.15 -2.14 -11.99
CA GLY A 229 12.55 -3.42 -12.34
C GLY A 229 13.41 -4.27 -13.28
N GLU A 230 14.74 -4.23 -13.13
CA GLU A 230 15.68 -4.92 -14.03
C GLU A 230 16.51 -5.98 -13.29
N LEU A 231 16.75 -7.11 -13.96
CA LEU A 231 17.74 -8.11 -13.55
C LEU A 231 18.81 -8.24 -14.64
N VAL A 232 20.04 -7.84 -14.32
CA VAL A 232 21.18 -7.92 -15.25
C VAL A 232 21.98 -9.18 -14.96
N LEU A 233 22.06 -10.06 -15.97
CA LEU A 233 22.75 -11.34 -15.88
C LEU A 233 24.21 -11.20 -16.31
N ARG A 234 25.12 -11.84 -15.54
CA ARG A 234 26.56 -11.91 -15.85
C ARG A 234 27.15 -10.55 -16.25
N PRO A 235 27.02 -9.55 -15.36
CA PRO A 235 27.43 -8.18 -15.68
C PRO A 235 28.95 -8.08 -15.88
N THR A 236 29.38 -7.19 -16.76
CA THR A 236 30.81 -6.86 -16.91
C THR A 236 31.31 -6.08 -15.68
N ALA A 237 32.63 -6.05 -15.45
CA ALA A 237 33.23 -5.28 -14.37
C ALA A 237 32.85 -3.77 -14.43
N GLU A 238 32.78 -3.20 -15.63
CA GLU A 238 32.35 -1.82 -15.85
C GLU A 238 30.87 -1.62 -15.43
N THR A 239 29.99 -2.56 -15.81
CA THR A 239 28.57 -2.54 -15.40
C THR A 239 28.44 -2.64 -13.89
N VAL A 240 29.19 -3.54 -13.26
CA VAL A 240 29.22 -3.68 -11.79
C VAL A 240 29.66 -2.37 -11.13
N ALA A 241 30.73 -1.73 -11.60
CA ALA A 241 31.21 -0.47 -11.04
C ALA A 241 30.15 0.63 -11.13
N ARG A 242 29.50 0.78 -12.28
CA ARG A 242 28.43 1.77 -12.49
C ARG A 242 27.25 1.56 -11.53
N PHE A 243 26.79 0.31 -11.38
CA PHE A 243 25.68 0.02 -10.47
C PHE A 243 26.09 0.09 -8.99
N ALA A 244 27.34 -0.22 -8.66
CA ALA A 244 27.86 -0.01 -7.31
C ALA A 244 27.90 1.47 -6.92
N ASP A 245 28.25 2.36 -7.86
CA ASP A 245 28.18 3.80 -7.64
C ASP A 245 26.75 4.28 -7.43
N ARG A 246 25.81 3.81 -8.25
CA ARG A 246 24.39 4.11 -8.08
C ARG A 246 23.85 3.60 -6.73
N ALA A 247 24.16 2.36 -6.37
CA ALA A 247 23.75 1.77 -5.10
C ALA A 247 24.28 2.56 -3.89
N ARG A 248 25.54 3.02 -3.96
CA ARG A 248 26.13 3.89 -2.91
C ARG A 248 25.41 5.23 -2.83
N HIS A 249 25.10 5.83 -3.97
CA HIS A 249 24.35 7.09 -4.00
C HIS A 249 22.94 6.92 -3.42
N GLU A 250 22.20 5.89 -3.84
CA GLU A 250 20.86 5.59 -3.29
C GLU A 250 20.91 5.29 -1.79
N ALA A 251 21.94 4.56 -1.31
CA ALA A 251 22.11 4.28 0.12
C ALA A 251 22.42 5.57 0.91
N ALA A 252 23.24 6.46 0.38
CA ALA A 252 23.52 7.76 0.99
C ALA A 252 22.25 8.62 1.10
N VAL A 253 21.47 8.70 0.02
CA VAL A 253 20.18 9.41 0.00
C VAL A 253 19.21 8.79 1.02
N ARG A 254 19.11 7.47 1.08
CA ARG A 254 18.25 6.77 2.05
C ARG A 254 18.67 7.07 3.49
N SER A 255 19.98 7.07 3.77
CA SER A 255 20.53 7.42 5.08
C SER A 255 20.24 8.87 5.46
N GLU A 256 20.39 9.79 4.51
CA GLU A 256 20.03 11.20 4.70
C GLU A 256 18.54 11.38 4.98
N LEU A 257 17.67 10.69 4.20
CA LEU A 257 16.22 10.72 4.41
C LEU A 257 15.82 10.10 5.77
N ALA A 258 16.49 9.04 6.22
CA ALA A 258 16.26 8.46 7.54
C ALA A 258 16.58 9.46 8.66
N ALA A 259 17.64 10.26 8.51
CA ALA A 259 17.98 11.32 9.45
C ALA A 259 16.93 12.46 9.47
N MET A 260 16.15 12.63 8.39
CA MET A 260 15.07 13.63 8.35
C MET A 260 13.87 13.25 9.24
N THR A 261 13.72 11.99 9.65
CA THR A 261 12.57 11.54 10.46
C THR A 261 12.42 12.37 11.74
N THR A 262 13.51 12.61 12.45
CA THR A 262 13.51 13.39 13.71
C THR A 262 13.76 14.88 13.52
N ALA A 263 14.14 15.32 12.31
CA ALA A 263 14.42 16.72 12.05
C ALA A 263 13.13 17.53 11.99
N GLU A 264 13.17 18.78 12.47
CA GLU A 264 12.08 19.72 12.27
C GLU A 264 11.99 20.19 10.82
N ALA A 265 10.77 20.35 10.31
CA ALA A 265 10.50 20.87 8.98
C ALA A 265 10.50 22.41 9.02
N VAL A 266 11.70 23.00 9.03
CA VAL A 266 11.91 24.45 9.06
C VAL A 266 12.66 24.88 7.81
N THR A 267 12.15 25.89 7.12
CA THR A 267 12.79 26.46 5.93
C THR A 267 14.10 27.17 6.26
N THR A 268 14.93 27.47 5.27
CA THR A 268 16.22 28.17 5.49
C THR A 268 16.04 29.60 5.96
N ASP A 269 14.87 30.21 5.74
CA ASP A 269 14.48 31.53 6.27
C ASP A 269 13.67 31.42 7.59
N GLY A 270 13.72 30.26 8.26
CA GLY A 270 13.26 30.07 9.64
C GLY A 270 11.76 29.85 9.83
N VAL A 271 11.00 29.56 8.78
CA VAL A 271 9.57 29.30 8.90
C VAL A 271 9.30 27.82 9.08
N ARG A 272 8.55 27.48 10.13
CA ARG A 272 8.13 26.11 10.41
C ARG A 272 6.95 25.70 9.51
N ILE A 273 7.03 24.50 8.97
CA ILE A 273 5.98 23.84 8.20
C ILE A 273 5.54 22.59 8.96
N THR A 274 4.24 22.42 9.13
CA THR A 274 3.68 21.24 9.78
C THR A 274 3.51 20.12 8.74
N LEU A 275 4.08 18.94 9.02
CA LEU A 275 3.90 17.75 8.19
C LEU A 275 3.04 16.73 8.93
N ARG A 276 1.90 16.37 8.34
CA ARG A 276 0.99 15.34 8.82
C ARG A 276 0.98 14.16 7.86
N ALA A 277 0.55 13.00 8.35
CA ALA A 277 0.41 11.80 7.53
C ALA A 277 -1.00 11.67 6.93
N ASN A 278 -1.09 11.07 5.73
CA ASN A 278 -2.31 10.46 5.22
C ASN A 278 -2.38 9.01 5.71
N VAL A 279 -3.54 8.56 6.17
CA VAL A 279 -3.82 7.20 6.64
C VAL A 279 -4.92 6.62 5.78
N ASP A 280 -4.60 5.54 5.07
CA ASP A 280 -5.55 4.81 4.23
C ASP A 280 -6.08 3.55 4.95
N LEU A 281 -5.23 2.90 5.77
CA LEU A 281 -5.57 1.70 6.54
C LEU A 281 -5.09 1.84 8.00
N PRO A 282 -5.86 1.38 9.00
CA PRO A 282 -5.46 1.43 10.41
C PRO A 282 -4.15 0.67 10.70
N ASP A 283 -3.88 -0.41 9.98
CA ASP A 283 -2.68 -1.24 10.18
C ASP A 283 -1.37 -0.52 9.84
N GLU A 284 -1.45 0.62 9.12
CA GLU A 284 -0.29 1.44 8.79
C GLU A 284 0.14 2.37 9.92
N VAL A 285 -0.69 2.55 10.93
CA VAL A 285 -0.59 3.62 11.93
C VAL A 285 0.67 3.50 12.79
N GLU A 286 1.05 2.30 13.23
CA GLU A 286 2.27 2.09 14.03
C GLU A 286 3.52 2.54 13.26
N ARG A 287 3.58 2.20 11.97
CA ARG A 287 4.66 2.63 11.08
C ARG A 287 4.65 4.14 10.86
N LEU A 288 3.46 4.72 10.67
CA LEU A 288 3.30 6.15 10.45
C LEU A 288 3.76 6.98 11.65
N ALA A 289 3.48 6.56 12.87
CA ALA A 289 3.92 7.22 14.09
C ALA A 289 5.46 7.34 14.18
N THR A 290 6.20 6.45 13.51
CA THR A 290 7.68 6.47 13.48
C THR A 290 8.27 7.34 12.37
N THR A 291 7.47 7.90 11.46
CA THR A 291 7.96 8.71 10.32
C THR A 291 8.29 10.17 10.68
N GLY A 292 7.96 10.59 11.90
CA GLY A 292 8.08 11.99 12.33
C GLY A 292 6.97 12.90 11.80
N ALA A 293 5.80 12.33 11.54
CA ALA A 293 4.58 13.08 11.26
C ALA A 293 4.04 13.74 12.53
N GLU A 294 3.53 14.97 12.40
CA GLU A 294 2.93 15.77 13.47
C GLU A 294 1.40 15.57 13.49
N GLY A 295 0.96 14.32 13.50
CA GLY A 295 -0.44 13.94 13.47
C GLY A 295 -0.91 13.42 12.11
N VAL A 296 -2.23 13.32 11.96
CA VAL A 296 -2.90 12.84 10.75
C VAL A 296 -3.70 13.99 10.14
N GLY A 297 -3.39 14.34 8.89
CA GLY A 297 -4.12 15.38 8.17
C GLY A 297 -5.25 14.86 7.30
N LEU A 298 -5.25 13.56 7.01
CA LEU A 298 -6.33 12.86 6.34
C LEU A 298 -6.34 11.38 6.77
N MET A 299 -7.34 10.99 7.52
CA MET A 299 -7.72 9.59 7.68
C MET A 299 -8.92 9.31 6.78
N ARG A 300 -8.76 8.41 5.81
CA ARG A 300 -9.85 7.93 4.97
C ARG A 300 -10.66 6.89 5.72
N THR A 301 -11.99 6.86 5.49
CA THR A 301 -12.91 5.94 6.18
C THR A 301 -13.52 4.89 5.25
N GLU A 302 -13.20 4.94 3.97
CA GLU A 302 -13.73 4.04 2.93
C GLU A 302 -13.39 2.58 3.17
N PHE A 303 -12.23 2.28 3.78
CA PHE A 303 -11.84 0.90 4.13
C PHE A 303 -12.82 0.23 5.10
N LEU A 304 -13.58 1.02 5.88
CA LEU A 304 -14.61 0.50 6.78
C LEU A 304 -15.85 -0.01 6.04
N VAL A 305 -16.00 0.34 4.75
CA VAL A 305 -17.21 0.10 3.96
C VAL A 305 -16.91 -0.79 2.76
N VAL A 306 -15.87 -0.48 2.00
CA VAL A 306 -15.56 -1.16 0.72
C VAL A 306 -15.22 -2.63 0.93
N GLY A 307 -15.87 -3.51 0.15
CA GLY A 307 -15.66 -4.96 0.20
C GLY A 307 -16.38 -5.69 1.33
N ARG A 308 -17.18 -5.00 2.13
CA ARG A 308 -17.99 -5.60 3.18
C ARG A 308 -19.40 -5.97 2.68
N THR A 309 -20.10 -6.81 3.43
CA THR A 309 -21.49 -7.22 3.18
C THR A 309 -22.50 -6.42 4.00
N ALA A 310 -22.05 -5.62 4.98
CA ALA A 310 -22.86 -4.76 5.83
C ALA A 310 -22.11 -3.49 6.22
N MET A 311 -22.84 -2.41 6.52
CA MET A 311 -22.25 -1.18 7.06
C MET A 311 -21.57 -1.47 8.42
N PRO A 312 -20.44 -0.81 8.72
CA PRO A 312 -19.77 -0.98 9.99
C PRO A 312 -20.65 -0.46 11.13
N SER A 313 -20.70 -1.20 12.22
CA SER A 313 -21.37 -0.78 13.46
C SER A 313 -20.66 0.45 14.05
N GLU A 314 -21.34 1.15 14.95
CA GLU A 314 -20.76 2.28 15.67
C GLU A 314 -19.50 1.88 16.44
N ASP A 315 -19.51 0.71 17.11
CA ASP A 315 -18.37 0.23 17.91
C ASP A 315 -17.16 -0.17 17.04
N GLU A 316 -17.38 -0.77 15.87
CA GLU A 316 -16.29 -1.04 14.91
C GLU A 316 -15.63 0.26 14.43
N GLN A 317 -16.43 1.28 14.16
CA GLN A 317 -15.92 2.59 13.76
C GLN A 317 -15.14 3.26 14.90
N VAL A 318 -15.67 3.23 16.14
CA VAL A 318 -14.98 3.76 17.33
C VAL A 318 -13.63 3.08 17.51
N ALA A 319 -13.56 1.75 17.39
CA ALA A 319 -12.33 1.00 17.55
C ALA A 319 -11.27 1.42 16.50
N ALA A 320 -11.68 1.57 15.23
CA ALA A 320 -10.78 2.00 14.16
C ALA A 320 -10.28 3.44 14.35
N TYR A 321 -11.16 4.36 14.69
CA TYR A 321 -10.79 5.77 14.91
C TYR A 321 -9.89 5.93 16.14
N ARG A 322 -10.22 5.24 17.23
CA ARG A 322 -9.45 5.23 18.47
C ARG A 322 -8.03 4.74 18.25
N ALA A 323 -7.83 3.67 17.50
CA ALA A 323 -6.50 3.13 17.21
C ALA A 323 -5.58 4.18 16.57
N VAL A 324 -6.13 4.97 15.61
CA VAL A 324 -5.38 6.04 14.97
C VAL A 324 -5.11 7.21 15.93
N VAL A 325 -6.11 7.60 16.71
CA VAL A 325 -6.00 8.73 17.66
C VAL A 325 -4.97 8.45 18.76
N GLU A 326 -4.98 7.23 19.32
CA GLU A 326 -4.05 6.83 20.39
C GLU A 326 -2.59 6.70 19.90
N ALA A 327 -2.37 6.47 18.61
CA ALA A 327 -1.03 6.41 18.02
C ALA A 327 -0.38 7.79 17.82
N PHE A 328 -1.15 8.87 17.86
CA PHE A 328 -0.66 10.25 17.71
C PHE A 328 -0.99 11.12 18.95
N PRO A 329 -0.49 10.78 20.14
CA PRO A 329 -0.83 11.49 21.36
C PRO A 329 -0.39 12.95 21.30
N GLY A 330 -1.32 13.88 21.61
CA GLY A 330 -1.08 15.32 21.58
C GLY A 330 -1.05 15.96 20.20
N HIS A 331 -1.29 15.19 19.13
CA HIS A 331 -1.37 15.68 17.76
C HIS A 331 -2.78 15.53 17.18
N PRO A 332 -3.18 16.41 16.24
CA PRO A 332 -4.50 16.32 15.63
C PRO A 332 -4.62 15.12 14.68
N VAL A 333 -5.81 14.51 14.70
CA VAL A 333 -6.21 13.46 13.76
C VAL A 333 -7.46 13.93 13.01
N VAL A 334 -7.28 14.31 11.74
CA VAL A 334 -8.37 14.74 10.87
C VAL A 334 -9.00 13.50 10.22
N ILE A 335 -10.25 13.22 10.55
CA ILE A 335 -11.00 12.07 10.04
C ILE A 335 -12.01 12.57 9.02
N ARG A 336 -11.90 12.09 7.78
CA ARG A 336 -12.84 12.39 6.71
C ARG A 336 -14.08 11.50 6.87
N THR A 337 -15.27 12.11 6.82
CA THR A 337 -16.51 11.33 6.75
C THR A 337 -16.58 10.56 5.43
N TYR A 338 -17.55 9.66 5.31
CA TYR A 338 -17.63 8.77 4.16
C TYR A 338 -17.52 9.49 2.82
N ASP A 339 -16.59 9.01 1.97
CA ASP A 339 -16.44 9.44 0.59
C ASP A 339 -16.61 8.23 -0.35
N VAL A 340 -17.75 7.60 -0.26
CA VAL A 340 -18.17 6.47 -1.09
C VAL A 340 -19.41 6.83 -1.88
N GLY A 341 -19.55 6.28 -3.09
CA GLY A 341 -20.77 6.33 -3.87
C GLY A 341 -21.66 5.11 -3.62
N GLY A 342 -22.90 5.16 -4.07
CA GLY A 342 -23.89 4.12 -3.85
C GLY A 342 -23.50 2.75 -4.39
N ASP A 343 -22.71 2.69 -5.46
CA ASP A 343 -22.16 1.46 -6.07
C ASP A 343 -21.15 0.70 -5.19
N LYS A 344 -20.58 1.38 -4.18
CA LYS A 344 -19.58 0.83 -3.26
C LYS A 344 -20.13 0.53 -1.87
N LEU A 345 -21.40 0.86 -1.63
CA LEU A 345 -22.03 0.56 -0.36
C LEU A 345 -22.40 -0.93 -0.25
N PRO A 346 -22.19 -1.57 0.91
CA PRO A 346 -22.58 -2.97 1.12
C PRO A 346 -24.09 -3.18 1.14
N VAL A 347 -24.86 -2.10 1.31
CA VAL A 347 -26.33 -2.12 1.28
C VAL A 347 -26.75 -2.02 -0.20
N GLY A 348 -27.23 -3.14 -0.76
CA GLY A 348 -27.68 -3.18 -2.15
C GLY A 348 -28.90 -2.31 -2.43
N GLY A 349 -29.12 -1.97 -3.69
CA GLY A 349 -30.32 -1.26 -4.15
C GLY A 349 -30.07 0.12 -4.74
N PHE A 350 -28.86 0.61 -4.74
CA PHE A 350 -28.51 1.88 -5.39
C PHE A 350 -28.25 1.65 -6.88
N PRO A 351 -28.81 2.48 -7.76
CA PRO A 351 -28.62 2.35 -9.20
C PRO A 351 -27.17 2.64 -9.60
N HIS A 352 -26.68 1.92 -10.60
CA HIS A 352 -25.39 2.21 -11.21
C HIS A 352 -25.45 3.59 -11.88
N GLU A 353 -24.59 4.50 -11.47
CA GLU A 353 -24.52 5.84 -12.05
C GLU A 353 -23.56 5.89 -13.24
N PRO A 354 -23.96 6.53 -14.36
CA PRO A 354 -23.06 6.71 -15.51
C PRO A 354 -21.80 7.54 -15.21
N ASN A 355 -21.88 8.45 -14.24
CA ASN A 355 -20.79 9.33 -13.81
C ASN A 355 -20.64 9.31 -12.28
N PRO A 356 -20.10 8.25 -11.67
CA PRO A 356 -20.05 8.09 -10.21
C PRO A 356 -19.33 9.23 -9.49
N PHE A 357 -18.29 9.82 -10.10
CA PHE A 357 -17.58 10.96 -9.51
C PHE A 357 -18.42 12.25 -9.40
N LEU A 358 -19.44 12.40 -10.23
CA LEU A 358 -20.36 13.54 -10.21
C LEU A 358 -21.70 13.20 -9.56
N GLY A 359 -21.88 11.96 -9.13
CA GLY A 359 -23.13 11.41 -8.68
C GLY A 359 -23.41 11.55 -7.19
N TRP A 360 -24.19 10.61 -6.69
CA TRP A 360 -24.64 10.52 -5.31
C TRP A 360 -23.58 9.83 -4.45
N ARG A 361 -22.69 10.64 -3.89
CA ARG A 361 -21.56 10.19 -3.07
C ARG A 361 -21.25 11.21 -1.96
N ALA A 362 -20.39 10.82 -1.03
CA ALA A 362 -19.81 11.68 -0.01
C ALA A 362 -20.89 12.40 0.82
N ILE A 363 -20.75 13.72 1.03
CA ILE A 363 -21.68 14.50 1.85
C ILE A 363 -23.12 14.45 1.31
N ARG A 364 -23.31 14.31 0.00
CA ARG A 364 -24.65 14.20 -0.62
C ARG A 364 -25.36 12.95 -0.09
N MET A 365 -24.71 11.82 -0.17
CA MET A 365 -25.20 10.55 0.36
C MET A 365 -25.43 10.63 1.88
N CYS A 366 -24.47 11.20 2.62
CA CYS A 366 -24.54 11.30 4.06
C CYS A 366 -25.76 12.12 4.53
N LEU A 367 -26.12 13.19 3.82
CA LEU A 367 -27.26 14.03 4.18
C LEU A 367 -28.60 13.44 3.74
N ASP A 368 -28.63 12.68 2.65
CA ASP A 368 -29.82 11.96 2.20
C ASP A 368 -30.11 10.70 3.04
N GLU A 369 -29.07 10.13 3.67
CA GLU A 369 -29.16 8.96 4.57
C GLU A 369 -28.72 9.33 6.01
N PRO A 370 -29.48 10.20 6.69
CA PRO A 370 -29.09 10.77 7.99
C PRO A 370 -28.96 9.72 9.11
N GLU A 371 -29.70 8.62 9.04
CA GLU A 371 -29.59 7.54 10.02
C GLU A 371 -28.21 6.85 9.93
N LEU A 372 -27.79 6.54 8.70
CA LEU A 372 -26.46 5.98 8.43
C LEU A 372 -25.36 6.96 8.86
N PHE A 373 -25.49 8.22 8.49
CA PHE A 373 -24.52 9.25 8.83
C PHE A 373 -24.42 9.51 10.34
N SER A 374 -25.53 9.48 11.06
CA SER A 374 -25.57 9.65 12.52
C SER A 374 -24.77 8.58 13.26
N VAL A 375 -24.73 7.34 12.77
CA VAL A 375 -23.87 6.28 13.32
C VAL A 375 -22.40 6.69 13.24
N GLN A 376 -21.95 7.20 12.09
CA GLN A 376 -20.56 7.67 11.93
C GLN A 376 -20.28 8.90 12.82
N LEU A 377 -21.21 9.85 12.91
CA LEU A 377 -21.03 11.05 13.72
C LEU A 377 -20.93 10.69 15.22
N ARG A 378 -21.77 9.77 15.74
CA ARG A 378 -21.64 9.28 17.12
C ARG A 378 -20.31 8.60 17.35
N ALA A 379 -19.85 7.76 16.42
CA ALA A 379 -18.56 7.10 16.53
C ALA A 379 -17.39 8.11 16.59
N LEU A 380 -17.42 9.17 15.79
CA LEU A 380 -16.42 10.25 15.79
C LEU A 380 -16.42 11.01 17.14
N LEU A 381 -17.60 11.37 17.66
CA LEU A 381 -17.73 12.05 18.95
C LEU A 381 -17.23 11.18 20.11
N ARG A 382 -17.49 9.87 20.07
CA ARG A 382 -16.99 8.87 21.04
C ARG A 382 -15.47 8.73 20.95
N ALA A 383 -14.91 8.61 19.75
CA ALA A 383 -13.48 8.50 19.54
C ALA A 383 -12.72 9.76 20.03
N ALA A 384 -13.36 10.93 19.99
CA ALA A 384 -12.77 12.21 20.38
C ALA A 384 -12.42 12.34 21.87
N VAL A 385 -12.89 11.43 22.74
CA VAL A 385 -12.45 11.40 24.15
C VAL A 385 -11.01 10.89 24.32
N HIS A 386 -10.46 10.23 23.27
CA HIS A 386 -9.12 9.64 23.28
C HIS A 386 -8.04 10.57 22.75
N GLY A 387 -8.40 11.73 22.15
CA GLY A 387 -7.43 12.73 21.67
C GLY A 387 -8.03 13.82 20.79
N ASP A 388 -7.19 14.54 20.04
CA ASP A 388 -7.61 15.68 19.20
C ASP A 388 -8.17 15.20 17.85
N VAL A 389 -9.43 14.71 17.86
CA VAL A 389 -10.19 14.38 16.65
C VAL A 389 -10.72 15.65 16.02
N ARG A 390 -10.59 15.76 14.69
CA ARG A 390 -11.19 16.80 13.86
C ARG A 390 -11.98 16.14 12.74
N ILE A 391 -13.21 16.58 12.49
CA ILE A 391 -14.10 16.02 11.48
C ILE A 391 -13.96 16.82 10.20
N MET A 392 -13.82 16.14 9.07
CA MET A 392 -13.69 16.76 7.75
C MET A 392 -14.76 16.24 6.79
N LEU A 393 -15.52 17.15 6.18
CA LEU A 393 -16.58 16.82 5.22
C LEU A 393 -16.03 16.84 3.78
N PRO A 394 -16.13 15.72 3.03
CA PRO A 394 -15.73 15.67 1.63
C PRO A 394 -16.83 16.22 0.69
N LEU A 395 -16.44 16.63 -0.51
CA LEU A 395 -17.27 16.97 -1.65
C LEU A 395 -18.32 18.08 -1.37
N VAL A 396 -18.02 18.97 -0.44
CA VAL A 396 -18.90 20.10 -0.09
C VAL A 396 -18.97 21.11 -1.24
N VAL A 397 -20.16 21.61 -1.54
CA VAL A 397 -20.40 22.65 -2.55
C VAL A 397 -21.12 23.88 -2.00
N GLY A 398 -21.83 23.76 -0.87
CA GLY A 398 -22.61 24.83 -0.26
C GLY A 398 -22.53 24.85 1.26
N VAL A 399 -22.72 26.05 1.83
CA VAL A 399 -22.71 26.27 3.28
C VAL A 399 -23.84 25.49 3.99
N ASP A 400 -24.95 25.26 3.31
CA ASP A 400 -26.10 24.57 3.89
C ASP A 400 -25.78 23.11 4.24
N GLU A 401 -24.88 22.45 3.48
CA GLU A 401 -24.41 21.10 3.79
C GLU A 401 -23.66 21.06 5.14
N VAL A 402 -22.85 22.07 5.42
CA VAL A 402 -22.14 22.22 6.70
C VAL A 402 -23.13 22.47 7.84
N ARG A 403 -24.12 23.35 7.63
CA ARG A 403 -25.14 23.67 8.64
C ARG A 403 -25.99 22.45 8.99
N GLN A 404 -26.40 21.67 7.99
CA GLN A 404 -27.14 20.43 8.20
C GLN A 404 -26.31 19.42 9.00
N THR A 405 -25.01 19.24 8.63
CA THR A 405 -24.12 18.36 9.39
C THR A 405 -23.92 18.82 10.83
N ARG A 406 -23.79 20.13 11.09
CA ARG A 406 -23.73 20.66 12.46
C ARG A 406 -25.00 20.39 13.25
N SER A 407 -26.17 20.35 12.60
CA SER A 407 -27.40 19.95 13.27
C SER A 407 -27.36 18.48 13.67
N LEU A 408 -26.99 17.60 12.75
CA LEU A 408 -26.87 16.17 13.00
C LEU A 408 -25.80 15.85 14.08
N LEU A 409 -24.69 16.59 14.11
CA LEU A 409 -23.68 16.47 15.18
C LEU A 409 -24.23 16.84 16.56
N ARG A 410 -25.03 17.90 16.66
CA ARG A 410 -25.69 18.29 17.93
C ARG A 410 -26.71 17.24 18.37
N GLU A 411 -27.47 16.69 17.46
CA GLU A 411 -28.43 15.60 17.71
C GLU A 411 -27.72 14.33 18.19
N ALA A 412 -26.62 13.95 17.52
CA ALA A 412 -25.77 12.82 17.91
C ALA A 412 -25.18 12.99 19.31
N ALA A 413 -24.66 14.18 19.64
CA ALA A 413 -24.12 14.50 20.95
C ALA A 413 -25.22 14.45 22.05
N ALA A 414 -26.41 15.00 21.76
CA ALA A 414 -27.55 14.95 22.67
C ALA A 414 -28.03 13.51 22.93
N GLU A 415 -28.02 12.66 21.91
CA GLU A 415 -28.34 11.24 22.02
C GLU A 415 -27.32 10.51 22.92
N LEU A 416 -26.01 10.69 22.67
CA LEU A 416 -24.95 10.08 23.48
C LEU A 416 -25.03 10.54 24.94
N THR A 417 -25.32 11.83 25.18
CA THR A 417 -25.54 12.36 26.53
C THR A 417 -26.71 11.67 27.21
N ARG A 418 -27.83 11.51 26.53
CA ARG A 418 -29.03 10.86 27.05
C ARG A 418 -28.81 9.38 27.37
N CYS A 419 -27.96 8.72 26.59
CA CYS A 419 -27.57 7.33 26.80
C CYS A 419 -26.45 7.16 27.84
N GLY A 420 -25.88 8.24 28.37
CA GLY A 420 -24.77 8.19 29.33
C GLY A 420 -23.45 7.69 28.72
N VAL A 421 -23.29 7.81 27.40
CA VAL A 421 -22.09 7.36 26.67
C VAL A 421 -21.05 8.49 26.65
N ALA A 422 -19.80 8.19 27.01
CA ALA A 422 -18.71 9.14 27.01
C ALA A 422 -18.43 9.64 25.58
N HIS A 423 -18.40 10.95 25.39
CA HIS A 423 -18.15 11.62 24.11
C HIS A 423 -17.65 13.05 24.31
N ARG A 424 -17.13 13.64 23.23
CA ARG A 424 -16.78 15.06 23.17
C ARG A 424 -17.68 15.76 22.15
N ALA A 425 -18.48 16.75 22.61
CA ALA A 425 -19.47 17.42 21.77
C ALA A 425 -18.86 18.54 20.92
N ASP A 426 -17.76 19.13 21.36
CA ASP A 426 -17.08 20.30 20.76
C ASP A 426 -15.95 19.90 19.79
N VAL A 427 -16.19 18.90 18.96
CA VAL A 427 -15.20 18.45 17.97
C VAL A 427 -15.12 19.44 16.80
N PRO A 428 -13.92 19.92 16.43
CA PRO A 428 -13.75 20.82 15.30
C PRO A 428 -14.28 20.21 13.99
N LEU A 429 -15.06 20.98 13.24
CA LEU A 429 -15.63 20.61 11.96
C LEU A 429 -15.03 21.45 10.84
N GLY A 430 -14.39 20.81 9.87
CA GLY A 430 -13.85 21.43 8.66
C GLY A 430 -14.40 20.83 7.38
N ILE A 431 -14.02 21.40 6.26
CA ILE A 431 -14.37 20.90 4.93
C ILE A 431 -13.12 20.55 4.11
N MET A 432 -13.27 19.58 3.26
CA MET A 432 -12.33 19.32 2.16
C MET A 432 -12.70 20.24 0.99
N VAL A 433 -11.80 21.17 0.66
CA VAL A 433 -11.97 22.05 -0.49
C VAL A 433 -11.45 21.30 -1.72
N GLU A 434 -12.36 20.64 -2.40
CA GLU A 434 -12.04 19.78 -3.53
C GLU A 434 -13.00 19.97 -4.73
N THR A 435 -13.97 20.87 -4.58
CA THR A 435 -14.82 21.34 -5.67
C THR A 435 -14.47 22.78 -6.02
N PRO A 436 -14.50 23.18 -7.30
CA PRO A 436 -14.34 24.58 -7.67
C PRO A 436 -15.35 25.51 -6.99
N ALA A 437 -16.57 25.02 -6.71
CA ALA A 437 -17.58 25.77 -5.99
C ALA A 437 -17.12 26.15 -4.57
N ALA A 438 -16.63 25.18 -3.79
CA ALA A 438 -16.10 25.43 -2.45
C ALA A 438 -14.88 26.35 -2.48
N ALA A 439 -13.95 26.13 -3.43
CA ALA A 439 -12.74 26.94 -3.56
C ALA A 439 -13.04 28.41 -3.89
N LEU A 440 -13.98 28.67 -4.80
CA LEU A 440 -14.39 30.03 -5.19
C LEU A 440 -15.19 30.77 -4.12
N THR A 441 -15.79 30.04 -3.18
CA THR A 441 -16.63 30.60 -2.12
C THR A 441 -16.08 30.35 -0.71
N ALA A 442 -14.77 30.04 -0.60
CA ALA A 442 -14.12 29.67 0.65
C ALA A 442 -14.38 30.68 1.76
N ALA A 443 -14.36 31.99 1.47
CA ALA A 443 -14.69 33.04 2.43
C ALA A 443 -16.09 32.90 3.05
N ARG A 444 -17.06 32.29 2.36
CA ARG A 444 -18.42 32.08 2.88
C ARG A 444 -18.52 30.94 3.89
N PHE A 445 -17.59 29.99 3.84
CA PHE A 445 -17.51 28.91 4.80
C PHE A 445 -16.80 29.30 6.10
N ALA A 446 -16.06 30.39 6.09
CA ALA A 446 -15.17 30.78 7.20
C ALA A 446 -15.87 30.92 8.56
N ASP A 447 -17.13 31.34 8.58
CA ASP A 447 -17.95 31.45 9.79
C ASP A 447 -18.57 30.11 10.23
N GLU A 448 -18.57 29.13 9.33
CA GLU A 448 -19.25 27.85 9.54
C GLU A 448 -18.28 26.68 9.79
N VAL A 449 -16.99 26.87 9.52
CA VAL A 449 -15.98 25.80 9.68
C VAL A 449 -14.82 26.25 10.56
N ASP A 450 -14.19 25.28 11.20
CA ASP A 450 -13.05 25.51 12.08
C ASP A 450 -11.71 25.45 11.33
N PHE A 451 -11.67 24.75 10.19
CA PHE A 451 -10.48 24.62 9.33
C PHE A 451 -10.85 24.24 7.90
N PHE A 452 -9.89 24.43 7.00
CA PHE A 452 -9.95 23.99 5.60
C PHE A 452 -8.85 22.96 5.33
N SER A 453 -9.14 21.99 4.44
CA SER A 453 -8.14 21.08 3.90
C SER A 453 -8.35 20.94 2.40
N ILE A 454 -7.36 21.26 1.58
CA ILE A 454 -7.51 21.24 0.13
C ILE A 454 -7.26 19.82 -0.36
N GLY A 455 -8.29 19.20 -0.97
CA GLY A 455 -8.26 17.91 -1.63
C GLY A 455 -7.87 18.05 -3.09
N THR A 456 -6.58 18.12 -3.39
CA THR A 456 -6.09 18.49 -4.73
C THR A 456 -6.47 17.49 -5.81
N ASN A 457 -6.65 16.21 -5.50
CA ASN A 457 -6.98 15.20 -6.51
C ASN A 457 -8.34 15.49 -7.18
N ASP A 458 -9.38 15.64 -6.38
CA ASP A 458 -10.72 15.93 -6.88
C ASP A 458 -10.85 17.38 -7.34
N LEU A 459 -10.13 18.34 -6.71
CA LEU A 459 -10.07 19.72 -7.20
C LEU A 459 -9.53 19.81 -8.63
N VAL A 460 -8.44 19.09 -8.95
CA VAL A 460 -7.88 19.00 -10.31
C VAL A 460 -8.89 18.37 -11.25
N GLN A 461 -9.46 17.21 -10.86
CA GLN A 461 -10.45 16.48 -11.66
C GLN A 461 -11.63 17.36 -12.07
N TYR A 462 -12.25 18.04 -11.12
CA TYR A 462 -13.43 18.86 -11.38
C TYR A 462 -13.09 20.19 -12.07
N THR A 463 -11.93 20.78 -11.79
CA THR A 463 -11.48 22.02 -12.45
C THR A 463 -11.17 21.80 -13.92
N LEU A 464 -10.51 20.69 -14.25
CA LEU A 464 -10.08 20.38 -15.62
C LEU A 464 -11.09 19.50 -16.37
N ALA A 465 -12.16 19.03 -15.72
CA ALA A 465 -13.14 18.10 -16.26
C ALA A 465 -12.49 16.81 -16.80
N VAL A 466 -11.53 16.26 -16.08
CA VAL A 466 -10.74 15.07 -16.44
C VAL A 466 -10.91 14.00 -15.39
N ASP A 467 -11.45 12.86 -15.77
CA ASP A 467 -11.51 11.68 -14.91
C ASP A 467 -10.11 11.08 -14.73
N ARG A 468 -9.60 11.12 -13.49
CA ARG A 468 -8.29 10.58 -13.13
C ARG A 468 -8.20 9.05 -13.26
N GLY A 469 -9.35 8.36 -13.22
CA GLY A 469 -9.44 6.90 -13.41
C GLY A 469 -9.35 6.47 -14.89
N ASN A 470 -9.46 7.42 -15.82
CA ASN A 470 -9.40 7.14 -17.25
C ASN A 470 -7.96 7.21 -17.77
N ALA A 471 -7.36 6.04 -18.02
CA ALA A 471 -5.98 5.92 -18.50
C ALA A 471 -5.68 6.73 -19.78
N ALA A 472 -6.68 6.92 -20.66
CA ALA A 472 -6.55 7.70 -21.90
C ALA A 472 -6.43 9.23 -21.63
N LEU A 473 -6.81 9.69 -20.45
CA LEU A 473 -6.83 11.10 -20.07
C LEU A 473 -5.74 11.47 -19.04
N VAL A 474 -4.94 10.52 -18.58
CA VAL A 474 -3.92 10.72 -17.52
C VAL A 474 -2.97 11.88 -17.83
N THR A 475 -2.59 12.08 -19.10
CA THR A 475 -1.72 13.18 -19.52
C THR A 475 -2.38 14.55 -19.48
N ARG A 476 -3.70 14.60 -19.35
CA ARG A 476 -4.49 15.85 -19.20
C ARG A 476 -4.75 16.21 -17.75
N PHE A 477 -4.48 15.29 -16.83
CA PHE A 477 -4.56 15.53 -15.40
C PHE A 477 -3.28 16.25 -14.94
N THR A 478 -3.31 17.58 -14.99
CA THR A 478 -2.15 18.45 -14.77
C THR A 478 -2.33 19.31 -13.51
N PRO A 479 -1.85 18.86 -12.32
CA PRO A 479 -2.06 19.56 -11.06
C PRO A 479 -1.49 20.99 -11.01
N LEU A 480 -0.40 21.26 -11.75
CA LEU A 480 0.20 22.60 -11.86
C LEU A 480 -0.49 23.50 -12.89
N HIS A 481 -1.71 23.15 -13.34
CA HIS A 481 -2.48 24.01 -14.20
C HIS A 481 -2.82 25.36 -13.53
N PRO A 482 -2.61 26.52 -14.19
CA PRO A 482 -2.82 27.83 -13.58
C PRO A 482 -4.22 28.03 -12.97
N ALA A 483 -5.26 27.42 -13.53
CA ALA A 483 -6.61 27.46 -12.96
C ALA A 483 -6.67 26.78 -11.58
N VAL A 484 -6.02 25.63 -11.44
CA VAL A 484 -5.96 24.88 -10.17
C VAL A 484 -5.15 25.68 -9.13
N LEU A 485 -3.99 26.19 -9.53
CA LEU A 485 -3.14 27.01 -8.65
C LEU A 485 -3.87 28.26 -8.14
N ARG A 486 -4.70 28.91 -9.01
CA ARG A 486 -5.52 30.06 -8.61
C ARG A 486 -6.61 29.72 -7.61
N LEU A 487 -7.26 28.56 -7.74
CA LEU A 487 -8.23 28.09 -6.76
C LEU A 487 -7.59 27.81 -5.40
N ILE A 488 -6.41 27.18 -5.41
CA ILE A 488 -5.63 26.94 -4.20
C ILE A 488 -5.22 28.27 -3.55
N ASP A 489 -4.63 29.20 -4.32
CA ASP A 489 -4.21 30.53 -3.85
C ASP A 489 -5.38 31.32 -3.26
N GLY A 490 -6.53 31.31 -3.95
CA GLY A 490 -7.77 31.94 -3.47
C GLY A 490 -8.21 31.37 -2.11
N THR A 491 -8.30 30.05 -2.02
CA THR A 491 -8.68 29.35 -0.78
C THR A 491 -7.74 29.67 0.39
N VAL A 492 -6.42 29.62 0.15
CA VAL A 492 -5.42 29.92 1.19
C VAL A 492 -5.53 31.37 1.67
N ARG A 493 -5.72 32.33 0.75
CA ARG A 493 -5.90 33.74 1.11
C ARG A 493 -7.19 33.99 1.88
N ASP A 494 -8.29 33.40 1.47
CA ASP A 494 -9.58 33.54 2.13
C ASP A 494 -9.54 32.96 3.55
N ALA A 495 -8.91 31.79 3.74
CA ALA A 495 -8.71 31.19 5.05
C ALA A 495 -7.82 32.06 5.96
N ALA A 496 -6.72 32.58 5.40
CA ALA A 496 -5.80 33.45 6.15
C ALA A 496 -6.45 34.77 6.59
N ALA A 497 -7.32 35.35 5.75
CA ALA A 497 -8.03 36.61 6.06
C ALA A 497 -8.91 36.50 7.32
N VAL A 498 -9.35 35.28 7.68
CA VAL A 498 -10.19 35.01 8.86
C VAL A 498 -9.47 34.17 9.91
N SER A 499 -8.15 34.03 9.80
CA SER A 499 -7.30 33.25 10.72
C SER A 499 -7.76 31.79 10.90
N ARG A 500 -8.22 31.16 9.84
CA ARG A 500 -8.54 29.73 9.81
C ARG A 500 -7.38 28.93 9.23
N ASP A 501 -7.09 27.78 9.84
CA ASP A 501 -6.10 26.84 9.31
C ASP A 501 -6.51 26.34 7.93
N CYS A 502 -5.55 26.34 6.99
CA CYS A 502 -5.71 25.77 5.67
C CYS A 502 -4.55 24.81 5.38
N SER A 503 -4.88 23.53 5.26
CA SER A 503 -3.94 22.46 4.94
C SER A 503 -4.17 21.92 3.51
N VAL A 504 -3.23 21.12 3.02
CA VAL A 504 -3.39 20.35 1.77
C VAL A 504 -3.20 18.89 2.08
N CYS A 505 -4.12 18.01 1.65
CA CYS A 505 -4.06 16.57 1.88
C CYS A 505 -4.10 15.73 0.59
N GLY A 506 -4.19 16.36 -0.58
CA GLY A 506 -4.09 15.67 -1.86
C GLY A 506 -2.65 15.28 -2.21
N GLU A 507 -2.51 14.48 -3.26
CA GLU A 507 -1.21 13.92 -3.69
C GLU A 507 -0.17 14.99 -4.07
N MET A 508 -0.59 16.20 -4.45
CA MET A 508 0.32 17.32 -4.69
C MET A 508 1.24 17.59 -3.50
N ALA A 509 0.76 17.42 -2.27
CA ALA A 509 1.55 17.64 -1.06
C ALA A 509 2.72 16.65 -0.93
N SER A 510 2.61 15.46 -1.50
CA SER A 510 3.62 14.41 -1.45
C SER A 510 4.70 14.54 -2.53
N GLN A 511 4.48 15.37 -3.55
CA GLN A 511 5.40 15.56 -4.66
C GLN A 511 6.25 16.82 -4.46
N PRO A 512 7.60 16.74 -4.47
CA PRO A 512 8.47 17.84 -4.08
C PRO A 512 8.23 19.15 -4.85
N LEU A 513 8.12 19.10 -6.18
CA LEU A 513 7.89 20.32 -6.97
C LEU A 513 6.54 20.97 -6.66
N MET A 514 5.52 20.14 -6.48
CA MET A 514 4.17 20.61 -6.14
C MET A 514 4.12 21.14 -4.70
N ALA A 515 4.78 20.45 -3.76
CA ALA A 515 4.93 20.93 -2.39
C ALA A 515 5.64 22.30 -2.35
N TYR A 516 6.68 22.51 -3.17
CA TYR A 516 7.34 23.81 -3.33
C TYR A 516 6.36 24.91 -3.79
N ALA A 517 5.54 24.60 -4.79
CA ALA A 517 4.50 25.51 -5.25
C ALA A 517 3.48 25.83 -4.13
N LEU A 518 3.00 24.83 -3.39
CA LEU A 518 2.05 24.99 -2.29
C LEU A 518 2.61 25.86 -1.16
N LEU A 519 3.87 25.65 -0.79
CA LEU A 519 4.58 26.50 0.18
C LEU A 519 4.62 27.96 -0.30
N GLY A 520 4.91 28.16 -1.59
CA GLY A 520 4.93 29.47 -2.23
C GLY A 520 3.57 30.16 -2.27
N LEU A 521 2.47 29.40 -2.37
CA LEU A 521 1.09 29.88 -2.29
C LEU A 521 0.61 30.15 -0.85
N GLY A 522 1.46 29.93 0.15
CA GLY A 522 1.14 30.25 1.54
C GLY A 522 0.67 29.09 2.40
N VAL A 523 0.65 27.86 1.88
CA VAL A 523 0.32 26.66 2.68
C VAL A 523 1.40 26.44 3.74
N ARG A 524 0.99 26.12 4.98
CA ARG A 524 1.89 25.86 6.11
C ARG A 524 1.70 24.51 6.76
N THR A 525 0.66 23.78 6.35
CA THR A 525 0.39 22.40 6.79
C THR A 525 0.18 21.52 5.56
N LEU A 526 1.04 20.50 5.41
CA LEU A 526 0.97 19.50 4.35
C LEU A 526 0.68 18.13 4.95
N SER A 527 -0.32 17.45 4.45
CA SER A 527 -0.60 16.06 4.78
C SER A 527 -0.18 15.17 3.61
N VAL A 528 0.79 14.31 3.85
CA VAL A 528 1.51 13.57 2.82
C VAL A 528 1.48 12.07 3.10
N SER A 529 1.77 11.26 2.09
CA SER A 529 1.99 9.83 2.30
C SER A 529 3.21 9.59 3.21
N ALA A 530 3.22 8.48 3.96
CA ALA A 530 4.31 8.12 4.86
C ALA A 530 5.70 8.19 4.20
N ALA A 531 5.79 7.63 2.99
CA ALA A 531 7.04 7.60 2.23
C ALA A 531 7.54 8.99 1.81
N ALA A 532 6.63 9.95 1.63
CA ALA A 532 6.97 11.31 1.20
C ALA A 532 7.43 12.21 2.36
N ILE A 533 7.14 11.89 3.63
CA ILE A 533 7.50 12.74 4.78
C ILE A 533 8.98 13.11 4.78
N PRO A 534 9.95 12.18 4.71
CA PRO A 534 11.36 12.53 4.71
C PRO A 534 11.79 13.36 3.49
N VAL A 535 11.21 13.06 2.33
CA VAL A 535 11.53 13.75 1.06
C VAL A 535 11.04 15.20 1.09
N VAL A 536 9.79 15.40 1.54
CA VAL A 536 9.21 16.75 1.67
C VAL A 536 9.90 17.53 2.79
N LYS A 537 10.31 16.88 3.89
CA LYS A 537 11.13 17.50 4.94
C LYS A 537 12.47 18.00 4.41
N ARG A 538 13.15 17.18 3.58
CA ARG A 538 14.40 17.57 2.93
C ARG A 538 14.20 18.78 2.01
N LEU A 539 13.13 18.80 1.21
CA LEU A 539 12.75 19.96 0.41
C LEU A 539 12.60 21.21 1.27
N ILE A 540 11.75 21.15 2.30
CA ILE A 540 11.45 22.29 3.18
C ILE A 540 12.73 22.86 3.77
N ARG A 541 13.63 22.02 4.25
CA ARG A 541 14.89 22.42 4.87
C ARG A 541 15.91 23.02 3.91
N GLY A 542 15.70 22.85 2.60
CA GLY A 542 16.59 23.40 1.56
C GLY A 542 16.12 24.72 0.95
N VAL A 543 14.86 25.10 1.12
CA VAL A 543 14.26 26.23 0.39
C VAL A 543 13.93 27.42 1.28
N ARG A 544 13.76 28.60 0.64
CA ARG A 544 13.27 29.84 1.27
C ARG A 544 11.83 30.10 0.82
N LEU A 545 10.96 30.43 1.75
CA LEU A 545 9.58 30.76 1.40
C LEU A 545 9.47 32.00 0.53
N GLY A 546 10.38 32.95 0.69
CA GLY A 546 10.43 34.14 -0.17
C GLY A 546 10.63 33.81 -1.64
N ALA A 547 11.55 32.87 -1.95
CA ALA A 547 11.80 32.38 -3.30
C ALA A 547 10.66 31.53 -3.83
N ALA A 548 10.16 30.58 -3.01
CA ALA A 548 8.98 29.77 -3.35
C ALA A 548 7.77 30.65 -3.69
N GLY A 549 7.55 31.73 -2.92
CA GLY A 549 6.47 32.69 -3.18
C GLY A 549 6.64 33.47 -4.49
N ALA A 550 7.87 33.84 -4.86
CA ALA A 550 8.14 34.47 -6.15
C ALA A 550 7.87 33.50 -7.32
N ALA A 551 8.33 32.24 -7.20
CA ALA A 551 8.11 31.20 -8.18
C ALA A 551 6.62 30.85 -8.34
N ALA A 552 5.88 30.72 -7.23
CA ALA A 552 4.45 30.46 -7.27
C ALA A 552 3.65 31.60 -7.93
N ARG A 553 4.01 32.86 -7.64
CA ARG A 553 3.39 34.03 -8.32
C ARG A 553 3.65 34.01 -9.83
N ALA A 554 4.86 33.64 -10.26
CA ALA A 554 5.16 33.48 -11.68
C ALA A 554 4.33 32.34 -12.31
N ALA A 555 4.20 31.20 -11.63
CA ALA A 555 3.40 30.06 -12.07
C ALA A 555 1.91 30.40 -12.19
N LEU A 556 1.36 31.26 -11.31
CA LEU A 556 -0.02 31.75 -11.39
C LEU A 556 -0.29 32.58 -12.66
N GLN A 557 0.74 33.20 -13.25
CA GLN A 557 0.63 33.99 -14.48
C GLN A 557 0.97 33.19 -15.74
N ALA A 558 1.42 31.93 -15.60
CA ALA A 558 1.73 31.08 -16.72
C ALA A 558 0.48 30.84 -17.59
N ALA A 559 0.69 30.67 -18.89
CA ALA A 559 -0.38 30.35 -19.83
C ALA A 559 -0.74 28.86 -19.85
N THR A 560 0.23 27.99 -19.49
CA THR A 560 0.06 26.54 -19.52
C THR A 560 0.64 25.87 -18.27
N ALA A 561 0.20 24.64 -17.98
CA ALA A 561 0.75 23.83 -16.89
C ALA A 561 2.23 23.53 -17.09
N GLN A 562 2.68 23.29 -18.32
CA GLN A 562 4.09 23.05 -18.66
C GLN A 562 4.97 24.28 -18.38
N GLU A 563 4.47 25.47 -18.69
CA GLU A 563 5.17 26.70 -18.37
C GLU A 563 5.26 26.91 -16.85
N ALA A 564 4.17 26.69 -16.12
CA ALA A 564 4.15 26.77 -14.67
C ALA A 564 5.13 25.77 -14.04
N GLU A 565 5.16 24.53 -14.52
CA GLU A 565 6.09 23.50 -14.06
C GLU A 565 7.55 23.92 -14.32
N ARG A 566 7.86 24.41 -15.51
CA ARG A 566 9.21 24.87 -15.85
C ARG A 566 9.66 26.01 -14.92
N LEU A 567 8.83 27.01 -14.72
CA LEU A 567 9.15 28.15 -13.84
C LEU A 567 9.42 27.71 -12.40
N LEU A 568 8.64 26.77 -11.88
CA LEU A 568 8.84 26.21 -10.55
C LEU A 568 10.12 25.36 -10.46
N ARG A 569 10.40 24.54 -11.48
CA ARG A 569 11.59 23.70 -11.54
C ARG A 569 12.86 24.53 -11.62
N ASP A 570 12.87 25.56 -12.49
CA ASP A 570 14.02 26.46 -12.65
C ASP A 570 14.31 27.18 -11.32
N ALA A 571 13.29 27.73 -10.67
CA ALA A 571 13.43 28.39 -9.37
C ALA A 571 13.89 27.43 -8.25
N LEU A 572 13.43 26.19 -8.23
CA LEU A 572 13.87 25.18 -7.29
C LEU A 572 15.33 24.78 -7.54
N ALA A 573 15.74 24.68 -8.82
CA ALA A 573 17.11 24.40 -9.21
C ALA A 573 18.08 25.54 -8.85
N ASP A 574 17.63 26.78 -8.91
CA ASP A 574 18.41 27.95 -8.46
C ASP A 574 18.65 27.94 -6.93
N GLU A 575 17.73 27.35 -6.14
CA GLU A 575 17.88 27.24 -4.69
C GLU A 575 18.71 26.03 -4.24
N LEU A 576 18.45 24.86 -4.82
CA LEU A 576 19.04 23.59 -4.38
C LEU A 576 20.25 23.14 -5.24
N GLY A 577 20.42 23.73 -6.44
CA GLY A 577 21.29 23.22 -7.50
C GLY A 577 20.61 22.13 -8.33
N ALA A 578 20.89 22.10 -9.64
CA ALA A 578 20.22 21.21 -10.60
C ALA A 578 20.30 19.73 -10.22
N GLY A 579 21.49 19.24 -9.84
CA GLY A 579 21.67 17.82 -9.48
C GLY A 579 20.89 17.38 -8.23
N VAL A 580 20.76 18.25 -7.23
CA VAL A 580 19.96 17.96 -6.01
C VAL A 580 18.47 17.99 -6.36
N THR A 581 18.06 18.94 -7.20
CA THR A 581 16.67 19.07 -7.67
C THR A 581 16.25 17.83 -8.44
N ASP A 582 17.03 17.39 -9.43
CA ASP A 582 16.71 16.18 -10.21
C ASP A 582 16.70 14.93 -9.34
N GLY A 583 17.63 14.80 -8.39
CA GLY A 583 17.63 13.72 -7.42
C GLY A 583 16.39 13.74 -6.52
N LEU A 584 15.96 14.90 -6.06
CA LEU A 584 14.76 15.06 -5.22
C LEU A 584 13.46 14.74 -6.00
N LEU A 585 13.37 15.22 -7.24
CA LEU A 585 12.22 14.97 -8.11
C LEU A 585 12.16 13.52 -8.60
N GLY A 586 13.27 12.80 -8.66
CA GLY A 586 13.33 11.38 -8.99
C GLY A 586 12.91 10.45 -7.85
N LEU A 587 12.71 10.97 -6.64
CA LEU A 587 12.23 10.22 -5.47
C LEU A 587 10.69 10.25 -5.29
N SER A 588 9.97 10.99 -6.14
CA SER A 588 8.52 11.21 -6.06
C SER A 588 7.70 10.16 -6.82
#